data_5cf53a31d127da8cae8b2468b8d897a1
#
_entry.id   5cf53a31d127da8cae8b2468b8d897a1
#
_cell.length_a   1.000
_cell.length_b   1.000
_cell.length_c   1.000
_cell.angle_alpha   90.00
_cell.angle_beta   90.00
_cell.angle_gamma   90.00
#
_symmetry.space_group_name_H-M   'P 1'
#
loop_
_entity.id
_entity.type
_entity.pdbx_description
1 polymer ?
#
loop_
_entity_poly.entity_id
_entity_poly.type
_entity_poly.pdbx_seq_one_letter_code
_entity_poly.pdbx_strand_id
1 'polypeptide(L)'
;PLTCYDRDGYHAESCASISELLEIYYASRSAITRIRQKSVDLRKIVQTALERNYKKYDLQLRQLKDTEKRDKFKVYGELLNTYGYELSGGEKELKCLNYYTNEEIRIPLDPQLTARENSQKFFDKYNKLKRTYEALTELTEETHREIEHLESINTALDIALKEDDLVQIKEEMMEYGYIRRRAAGSKKPKITSRPFHYVSSDGFHIYVGKNNYQNEELTFKFATGNDWWFHAKGIPGSHVIVKSEGKELPDRCFEEAGALAA
;
A
#
# COMPACT_ATOMS: atom_id res chain seq x y z
N PRO A 1 -37.35 -31.64 -7.10
CA PRO A 1 -36.04 -31.34 -7.61
C PRO A 1 -36.02 -29.93 -8.14
N LEU A 2 -35.29 -29.04 -7.48
CA LEU A 2 -35.21 -27.62 -7.84
C LEU A 2 -34.07 -27.44 -8.87
N THR A 3 -34.27 -28.01 -10.07
CA THR A 3 -33.33 -27.87 -11.20
C THR A 3 -33.19 -26.43 -11.72
N CYS A 4 -34.05 -25.52 -11.28
CA CYS A 4 -33.98 -24.11 -11.69
C CYS A 4 -32.85 -23.30 -11.03
N TYR A 5 -32.12 -23.86 -10.07
CA TYR A 5 -31.01 -23.21 -9.37
C TYR A 5 -29.62 -23.74 -9.76
N ASP A 6 -29.56 -24.67 -10.71
CA ASP A 6 -28.32 -25.17 -11.27
C ASP A 6 -27.80 -24.17 -12.33
N ARG A 7 -27.38 -22.98 -11.84
CA ARG A 7 -26.79 -21.90 -12.64
C ARG A 7 -25.35 -21.70 -12.20
N ASP A 8 -24.49 -21.40 -13.16
CA ASP A 8 -23.10 -20.99 -12.88
C ASP A 8 -23.06 -19.91 -11.78
N GLY A 9 -22.27 -20.17 -10.73
CA GLY A 9 -22.11 -19.27 -9.58
C GLY A 9 -22.95 -19.64 -8.34
N TYR A 10 -23.75 -20.70 -8.35
CA TYR A 10 -24.43 -21.20 -7.15
C TYR A 10 -23.75 -22.45 -6.62
N HIS A 11 -23.51 -22.47 -5.33
CA HIS A 11 -23.00 -23.66 -4.63
C HIS A 11 -24.16 -24.47 -4.09
N ALA A 12 -24.31 -25.72 -4.49
CA ALA A 12 -25.36 -26.61 -4.00
C ALA A 12 -24.84 -27.43 -2.82
N GLU A 13 -25.40 -27.22 -1.64
CA GLU A 13 -25.16 -28.06 -0.46
C GLU A 13 -26.34 -29.01 -0.23
N SER A 14 -26.05 -30.29 0.01
CA SER A 14 -27.04 -31.30 0.36
C SER A 14 -27.09 -31.46 1.89
N CYS A 15 -28.25 -31.24 2.47
CA CYS A 15 -28.49 -31.40 3.92
C CYS A 15 -29.51 -32.48 4.20
N ALA A 16 -29.39 -33.18 5.33
CA ALA A 16 -30.29 -34.24 5.72
C ALA A 16 -31.70 -33.76 6.08
N SER A 17 -31.81 -32.48 6.50
CA SER A 17 -33.08 -31.87 6.86
C SER A 17 -33.10 -30.35 6.59
N ILE A 18 -34.31 -29.78 6.46
CA ILE A 18 -34.49 -28.31 6.37
C ILE A 18 -33.98 -27.61 7.64
N SER A 19 -34.12 -28.22 8.80
CA SER A 19 -33.62 -27.65 10.06
C SER A 19 -32.09 -27.53 10.03
N GLU A 20 -31.39 -28.55 9.56
CA GLU A 20 -29.93 -28.53 9.38
C GLU A 20 -29.50 -27.47 8.38
N LEU A 21 -30.18 -27.35 7.24
CA LEU A 21 -29.92 -26.30 6.26
C LEU A 21 -30.07 -24.89 6.86
N LEU A 22 -31.15 -24.66 7.61
CA LEU A 22 -31.38 -23.37 8.27
C LEU A 22 -30.32 -23.10 9.35
N GLU A 23 -29.94 -24.09 10.11
CA GLU A 23 -28.90 -23.96 11.14
C GLU A 23 -27.56 -23.59 10.51
N ILE A 24 -27.11 -24.28 9.47
CA ILE A 24 -25.87 -23.97 8.74
C ILE A 24 -25.94 -22.55 8.16
N TYR A 25 -27.01 -22.21 7.46
CA TYR A 25 -27.17 -20.91 6.81
C TYR A 25 -27.19 -19.74 7.81
N TYR A 26 -27.98 -19.85 8.88
CA TYR A 26 -28.10 -18.79 9.88
C TYR A 26 -26.90 -18.72 10.82
N ALA A 27 -26.26 -19.85 11.14
CA ALA A 27 -25.08 -19.85 11.97
C ALA A 27 -23.90 -19.13 11.30
N SER A 28 -23.64 -19.41 10.03
CA SER A 28 -22.58 -18.74 9.27
C SER A 28 -22.84 -17.24 9.11
N ARG A 29 -24.07 -16.86 8.74
CA ARG A 29 -24.47 -15.46 8.57
C ARG A 29 -24.46 -14.68 9.90
N SER A 30 -24.89 -15.32 10.98
CA SER A 30 -24.84 -14.72 12.33
C SER A 30 -23.41 -14.52 12.79
N ALA A 31 -22.50 -15.47 12.52
CA ALA A 31 -21.08 -15.34 12.85
C ALA A 31 -20.44 -14.16 12.10
N ILE A 32 -20.63 -14.05 10.80
CA ILE A 32 -20.12 -12.94 9.98
C ILE A 32 -20.67 -11.59 10.49
N THR A 33 -21.98 -11.51 10.77
CA THR A 33 -22.60 -10.28 11.27
C THR A 33 -22.02 -9.89 12.63
N ARG A 34 -21.82 -10.85 13.54
CA ARG A 34 -21.21 -10.63 14.86
C ARG A 34 -19.77 -10.13 14.75
N ILE A 35 -18.96 -10.73 13.87
CA ILE A 35 -17.58 -10.29 13.65
C ILE A 35 -17.56 -8.87 13.07
N ARG A 36 -18.42 -8.56 12.10
CA ARG A 36 -18.55 -7.20 11.55
C ARG A 36 -18.92 -6.19 12.65
N GLN A 37 -19.88 -6.49 13.52
CA GLN A 37 -20.24 -5.62 14.63
C GLN A 37 -19.08 -5.42 15.62
N LYS A 38 -18.35 -6.48 15.98
CA LYS A 38 -17.18 -6.41 16.89
C LYS A 38 -15.99 -5.66 16.28
N SER A 39 -15.90 -5.59 14.95
CA SER A 39 -14.82 -4.90 14.26
C SER A 39 -15.14 -3.46 13.85
N VAL A 40 -16.35 -2.95 14.13
CA VAL A 40 -16.78 -1.60 13.72
C VAL A 40 -15.79 -0.51 14.14
N ASP A 41 -15.34 -0.53 15.40
CA ASP A 41 -14.42 0.48 15.90
C ASP A 41 -13.05 0.39 15.23
N LEU A 42 -12.53 -0.84 15.01
CA LEU A 42 -11.26 -1.06 14.32
C LEU A 42 -11.34 -0.57 12.87
N ARG A 43 -12.42 -0.92 12.17
CA ARG A 43 -12.68 -0.46 10.79
C ARG A 43 -12.73 1.06 10.70
N LYS A 44 -13.43 1.71 11.63
CA LYS A 44 -13.52 3.18 11.69
C LYS A 44 -12.15 3.83 11.88
N ILE A 45 -11.31 3.27 12.75
CA ILE A 45 -9.94 3.76 12.98
C ILE A 45 -9.12 3.63 11.70
N VAL A 46 -9.13 2.45 11.06
CA VAL A 46 -8.40 2.19 9.80
C VAL A 46 -8.88 3.12 8.70
N GLN A 47 -10.20 3.24 8.50
CA GLN A 47 -10.77 4.13 7.48
C GLN A 47 -10.38 5.60 7.70
N THR A 48 -10.45 6.07 8.94
CA THR A 48 -10.05 7.45 9.27
C THR A 48 -8.55 7.68 9.02
N ALA A 49 -7.70 6.69 9.33
CA ALA A 49 -6.27 6.76 9.07
C ALA A 49 -5.97 6.73 7.57
N LEU A 50 -6.64 5.88 6.79
CA LEU A 50 -6.53 5.82 5.33
C LEU A 50 -6.91 7.17 4.69
N GLU A 51 -8.07 7.73 5.03
CA GLU A 51 -8.51 9.02 4.49
C GLU A 51 -7.52 10.15 4.76
N ARG A 52 -6.93 10.18 5.96
CA ARG A 52 -5.91 11.15 6.33
C ARG A 52 -4.62 10.96 5.51
N ASN A 53 -4.17 9.72 5.37
CA ASN A 53 -2.94 9.41 4.64
C ASN A 53 -3.09 9.61 3.13
N TYR A 54 -4.23 9.29 2.52
CA TYR A 54 -4.50 9.62 1.12
C TYR A 54 -4.45 11.14 0.85
N LYS A 55 -5.09 11.95 1.72
CA LYS A 55 -5.03 13.41 1.60
C LYS A 55 -3.59 13.94 1.76
N LYS A 56 -2.83 13.38 2.70
CA LYS A 56 -1.42 13.71 2.92
C LYS A 56 -0.57 13.36 1.69
N TYR A 57 -0.76 12.16 1.15
CA TYR A 57 -0.05 11.66 -0.03
C TYR A 57 -0.31 12.52 -1.27
N ASP A 58 -1.58 12.84 -1.54
CA ASP A 58 -1.95 13.72 -2.65
C ASP A 58 -1.31 15.12 -2.53
N LEU A 59 -1.30 15.69 -1.33
CA LEU A 59 -0.62 16.96 -1.07
C LEU A 59 0.89 16.86 -1.31
N GLN A 60 1.54 15.80 -0.83
CA GLN A 60 2.97 15.55 -1.04
C GLN A 60 3.31 15.41 -2.52
N LEU A 61 2.51 14.68 -3.29
CA LEU A 61 2.69 14.54 -4.75
C LEU A 61 2.58 15.88 -5.48
N ARG A 62 1.63 16.74 -5.09
CA ARG A 62 1.51 18.10 -5.67
C ARG A 62 2.73 18.94 -5.34
N GLN A 63 3.20 18.92 -4.09
CA GLN A 63 4.40 19.63 -3.67
C GLN A 63 5.64 19.11 -4.36
N LEU A 64 5.76 17.79 -4.56
CA LEU A 64 6.86 17.16 -5.29
C LEU A 64 6.92 17.66 -6.74
N LYS A 65 5.76 17.70 -7.42
CA LYS A 65 5.64 18.26 -8.78
C LYS A 65 6.07 19.72 -8.87
N ASP A 66 5.78 20.53 -7.85
CA ASP A 66 6.22 21.92 -7.82
C ASP A 66 7.75 22.07 -7.72
N THR A 67 8.44 21.04 -7.22
CA THR A 67 9.92 21.04 -7.13
C THR A 67 10.58 20.69 -8.48
N GLU A 68 9.87 20.14 -9.46
CA GLU A 68 10.40 19.83 -10.80
C GLU A 68 10.97 21.07 -11.51
N LYS A 69 10.45 22.25 -11.15
CA LYS A 69 10.95 23.54 -11.67
C LYS A 69 12.37 23.87 -11.22
N ARG A 70 13.00 23.08 -10.34
CA ARG A 70 14.34 23.37 -9.80
C ARG A 70 15.41 23.49 -10.87
N ASP A 71 15.39 22.63 -11.87
CA ASP A 71 16.43 22.56 -12.90
C ASP A 71 16.47 23.84 -13.76
N LYS A 72 15.32 24.47 -13.95
CA LYS A 72 15.22 25.78 -14.58
C LYS A 72 16.08 26.85 -13.85
N PHE A 73 16.06 26.84 -12.50
CA PHE A 73 16.83 27.81 -11.74
C PHE A 73 18.33 27.52 -11.77
N LYS A 74 18.73 26.25 -11.85
CA LYS A 74 20.12 25.86 -12.09
C LYS A 74 20.60 26.42 -13.41
N VAL A 75 19.86 26.18 -14.50
CA VAL A 75 20.18 26.69 -15.84
C VAL A 75 20.27 28.22 -15.85
N TYR A 76 19.34 28.92 -15.19
CA TYR A 76 19.39 30.38 -15.10
C TYR A 76 20.65 30.88 -14.39
N GLY A 77 21.05 30.25 -13.29
CA GLY A 77 22.28 30.58 -12.58
C GLY A 77 23.53 30.35 -13.42
N GLU A 78 23.61 29.25 -14.13
CA GLU A 78 24.74 28.90 -15.02
C GLU A 78 24.84 29.85 -16.22
N LEU A 79 23.71 30.15 -16.87
CA LEU A 79 23.69 31.12 -18.01
C LEU A 79 24.06 32.53 -17.58
N LEU A 80 23.63 32.95 -16.38
CA LEU A 80 24.04 34.24 -15.81
C LEU A 80 25.55 34.30 -15.48
N ASN A 81 26.15 33.21 -15.05
CA ASN A 81 27.59 33.16 -14.86
C ASN A 81 28.35 33.23 -16.16
N THR A 82 27.77 32.73 -17.27
CA THR A 82 28.39 32.72 -18.62
C THR A 82 28.22 34.04 -19.33
N TYR A 83 27.02 34.61 -19.33
CA TYR A 83 26.67 35.81 -20.13
C TYR A 83 26.48 37.09 -19.28
N GLY A 84 26.57 36.97 -17.95
CA GLY A 84 26.31 38.10 -17.06
C GLY A 84 27.30 39.28 -17.17
N TYR A 85 28.45 39.07 -17.83
CA TYR A 85 29.42 40.15 -18.16
C TYR A 85 28.87 41.17 -19.15
N GLU A 86 27.85 40.86 -19.92
CA GLU A 86 27.18 41.73 -20.87
C GLU A 86 26.22 42.71 -20.18
N LEU A 87 25.90 42.51 -18.89
CA LEU A 87 24.98 43.32 -18.12
C LEU A 87 25.68 44.55 -17.53
N SER A 88 25.10 45.70 -17.75
CA SER A 88 25.62 46.99 -17.23
C SER A 88 25.05 47.35 -15.84
N GLY A 89 23.99 46.63 -15.39
CA GLY A 89 23.25 46.84 -14.14
C GLY A 89 21.94 47.60 -14.35
N GLY A 90 20.90 47.16 -13.65
CA GLY A 90 19.55 47.73 -13.75
C GLY A 90 18.63 47.04 -14.78
N GLU A 91 19.12 46.04 -15.49
CA GLU A 91 18.31 45.28 -16.45
C GLU A 91 17.30 44.38 -15.75
N LYS A 92 16.10 44.26 -16.34
CA LYS A 92 15.01 43.39 -15.82
C LYS A 92 15.04 41.98 -16.39
N GLU A 93 15.74 41.75 -17.50
CA GLU A 93 15.88 40.45 -18.13
C GLU A 93 17.22 40.35 -18.85
N LEU A 94 17.74 39.11 -18.95
CA LEU A 94 18.84 38.73 -19.83
C LEU A 94 18.26 37.83 -20.93
N LYS A 95 18.57 38.19 -22.20
CA LYS A 95 18.30 37.32 -23.35
C LYS A 95 19.61 36.70 -23.80
N CYS A 96 19.68 35.39 -23.79
CA CYS A 96 20.89 34.66 -24.18
C CYS A 96 20.55 33.33 -24.81
N LEU A 97 21.53 32.71 -25.44
CA LEU A 97 21.40 31.35 -25.97
C LEU A 97 21.54 30.35 -24.81
N ASN A 98 20.54 29.50 -24.65
CA ASN A 98 20.64 28.34 -23.78
C ASN A 98 21.47 27.24 -24.47
N TYR A 99 22.71 27.08 -24.10
CA TYR A 99 23.63 26.11 -24.72
C TYR A 99 23.25 24.64 -24.44
N TYR A 100 22.28 24.36 -23.56
CA TYR A 100 21.75 23.00 -23.33
C TYR A 100 20.68 22.61 -24.38
N THR A 101 19.85 23.59 -24.82
CA THR A 101 18.74 23.35 -25.74
C THR A 101 18.98 23.98 -27.12
N ASN A 102 20.01 24.83 -27.25
CA ASN A 102 20.30 25.65 -28.43
C ASN A 102 19.15 26.58 -28.82
N GLU A 103 18.38 27.04 -27.86
CA GLU A 103 17.25 27.96 -27.99
C GLU A 103 17.52 29.28 -27.28
N GLU A 104 16.93 30.39 -27.78
CA GLU A 104 16.96 31.65 -27.04
C GLU A 104 16.08 31.60 -25.83
N ILE A 105 16.62 32.01 -24.66
CA ILE A 105 15.92 32.02 -23.37
C ILE A 105 15.93 33.44 -22.75
N ARG A 106 14.86 33.79 -22.04
CA ARG A 106 14.75 35.03 -21.25
C ARG A 106 14.83 34.72 -19.81
N ILE A 107 15.81 35.27 -19.13
CA ILE A 107 16.05 35.09 -17.69
C ILE A 107 15.61 36.37 -17.00
N PRO A 108 14.59 36.34 -16.12
CA PRO A 108 14.16 37.50 -15.35
C PRO A 108 15.22 37.87 -14.31
N LEU A 109 15.53 39.14 -14.23
CA LEU A 109 16.53 39.68 -13.29
C LEU A 109 15.87 40.63 -12.29
N ASP A 110 16.46 40.69 -11.10
CA ASP A 110 16.21 41.74 -10.13
C ASP A 110 17.14 42.91 -10.47
N PRO A 111 16.60 44.06 -10.91
CA PRO A 111 17.43 45.20 -11.34
C PRO A 111 18.22 45.89 -10.23
N GLN A 112 17.92 45.55 -8.97
CA GLN A 112 18.65 46.05 -7.81
C GLN A 112 19.90 45.21 -7.48
N LEU A 113 20.04 44.04 -8.11
CA LEU A 113 21.11 43.09 -7.89
C LEU A 113 22.06 43.05 -9.09
N THR A 114 23.33 42.81 -8.82
CA THR A 114 24.33 42.54 -9.85
C THR A 114 24.05 41.19 -10.54
N ALA A 115 24.66 40.93 -11.67
CA ALA A 115 24.57 39.65 -12.37
C ALA A 115 24.94 38.47 -11.46
N ARG A 116 26.01 38.62 -10.67
CA ARG A 116 26.48 37.61 -9.72
C ARG A 116 25.47 37.35 -8.61
N GLU A 117 24.87 38.39 -8.06
CA GLU A 117 23.86 38.25 -6.98
C GLU A 117 22.58 37.61 -7.50
N ASN A 118 22.13 37.95 -8.74
CA ASN A 118 21.03 37.28 -9.40
C ASN A 118 21.33 35.79 -9.64
N SER A 119 22.54 35.46 -10.11
CA SER A 119 22.97 34.08 -10.27
C SER A 119 22.94 33.32 -8.94
N GLN A 120 23.50 33.89 -7.88
CA GLN A 120 23.46 33.31 -6.53
C GLN A 120 22.03 33.06 -6.05
N LYS A 121 21.14 34.05 -6.24
CA LYS A 121 19.71 33.94 -5.90
C LYS A 121 19.03 32.76 -6.61
N PHE A 122 19.38 32.47 -7.88
CA PHE A 122 18.87 31.31 -8.59
C PHE A 122 19.47 29.99 -8.09
N PHE A 123 20.76 29.94 -7.77
CA PHE A 123 21.35 28.76 -7.17
C PHE A 123 20.80 28.47 -5.76
N ASP A 124 20.56 29.49 -4.96
CA ASP A 124 19.94 29.33 -3.64
C ASP A 124 18.52 28.76 -3.76
N LYS A 125 17.76 29.24 -4.76
CA LYS A 125 16.43 28.72 -5.06
C LYS A 125 16.47 27.28 -5.57
N TYR A 126 17.42 26.94 -6.44
CA TYR A 126 17.68 25.57 -6.89
C TYR A 126 17.99 24.66 -5.69
N ASN A 127 18.95 25.04 -4.87
CA ASN A 127 19.39 24.26 -3.71
C ASN A 127 18.25 24.04 -2.70
N LYS A 128 17.44 25.07 -2.44
CA LYS A 128 16.25 24.97 -1.59
C LYS A 128 15.26 23.95 -2.16
N LEU A 129 14.91 24.05 -3.44
CA LEU A 129 13.98 23.14 -4.09
C LEU A 129 14.53 21.71 -4.19
N LYS A 130 15.84 21.55 -4.39
CA LYS A 130 16.51 20.23 -4.41
C LYS A 130 16.38 19.53 -3.07
N ARG A 131 16.71 20.22 -1.95
CA ARG A 131 16.53 19.65 -0.60
C ARG A 131 15.07 19.32 -0.30
N THR A 132 14.15 20.20 -0.73
CA THR A 132 12.71 19.96 -0.56
C THR A 132 12.27 18.72 -1.36
N TYR A 133 12.78 18.54 -2.57
CA TYR A 133 12.49 17.34 -3.40
C TYR A 133 12.98 16.07 -2.71
N GLU A 134 14.22 16.04 -2.25
CA GLU A 134 14.81 14.88 -1.57
C GLU A 134 14.00 14.50 -0.32
N ALA A 135 13.68 15.46 0.53
CA ALA A 135 12.88 15.23 1.74
C ALA A 135 11.44 14.80 1.43
N LEU A 136 10.80 15.42 0.43
CA LEU A 136 9.44 15.04 0.02
C LEU A 136 9.38 13.66 -0.60
N THR A 137 10.40 13.24 -1.35
CA THR A 137 10.47 11.89 -1.94
C THR A 137 10.43 10.85 -0.85
N GLU A 138 11.29 10.96 0.15
CA GLU A 138 11.33 10.06 1.30
C GLU A 138 9.99 10.02 2.06
N LEU A 139 9.45 11.23 2.41
CA LEU A 139 8.17 11.33 3.11
C LEU A 139 6.98 10.78 2.30
N THR A 140 7.02 10.89 0.97
CA THR A 140 5.98 10.35 0.10
C THR A 140 6.02 8.83 0.07
N GLU A 141 7.21 8.24 -0.01
CA GLU A 141 7.41 6.79 0.07
C GLU A 141 6.98 6.22 1.43
N GLU A 142 7.32 6.92 2.54
CA GLU A 142 6.84 6.51 3.86
C GLU A 142 5.32 6.53 3.97
N THR A 143 4.69 7.61 3.47
CA THR A 143 3.23 7.74 3.48
C THR A 143 2.58 6.65 2.61
N HIS A 144 3.18 6.31 1.47
CA HIS A 144 2.69 5.24 0.60
C HIS A 144 2.74 3.89 1.30
N ARG A 145 3.87 3.54 1.94
CA ARG A 145 4.00 2.31 2.73
C ARG A 145 2.99 2.24 3.88
N GLU A 146 2.69 3.38 4.53
CA GLU A 146 1.68 3.43 5.58
C GLU A 146 0.27 3.17 5.02
N ILE A 147 -0.05 3.68 3.82
CA ILE A 147 -1.30 3.40 3.12
C ILE A 147 -1.41 1.91 2.80
N GLU A 148 -0.40 1.32 2.17
CA GLU A 148 -0.37 -0.11 1.83
C GLU A 148 -0.59 -0.99 3.07
N HIS A 149 0.05 -0.65 4.19
CA HIS A 149 -0.12 -1.37 5.45
C HIS A 149 -1.53 -1.22 6.02
N LEU A 150 -2.12 -0.03 5.99
CA LEU A 150 -3.51 0.19 6.43
C LEU A 150 -4.53 -0.54 5.54
N GLU A 151 -4.29 -0.57 4.23
CA GLU A 151 -5.11 -1.34 3.28
C GLU A 151 -5.04 -2.84 3.56
N SER A 152 -3.84 -3.37 3.87
CA SER A 152 -3.70 -4.78 4.25
C SER A 152 -4.44 -5.11 5.55
N ILE A 153 -4.43 -4.22 6.55
CA ILE A 153 -5.23 -4.37 7.76
C ILE A 153 -6.73 -4.32 7.45
N ASN A 154 -7.15 -3.43 6.54
CA ASN A 154 -8.55 -3.37 6.12
C ASN A 154 -9.00 -4.67 5.47
N THR A 155 -8.18 -5.22 4.57
CA THR A 155 -8.41 -6.53 3.94
C THR A 155 -8.48 -7.64 5.00
N ALA A 156 -7.54 -7.66 5.97
CA ALA A 156 -7.56 -8.63 7.06
C ALA A 156 -8.87 -8.55 7.90
N LEU A 157 -9.40 -7.34 8.13
CA LEU A 157 -10.69 -7.14 8.79
C LEU A 157 -11.86 -7.66 7.96
N ASP A 158 -11.76 -7.63 6.62
CA ASP A 158 -12.81 -8.12 5.71
C ASP A 158 -12.87 -9.64 5.65
N ILE A 159 -11.73 -10.32 5.69
CA ILE A 159 -11.64 -11.79 5.67
C ILE A 159 -11.72 -12.44 7.04
N ALA A 160 -11.73 -11.67 8.14
CA ALA A 160 -11.86 -12.20 9.49
C ALA A 160 -13.21 -12.90 9.70
N LEU A 161 -13.19 -14.17 10.11
CA LEU A 161 -14.39 -15.00 10.36
C LEU A 161 -14.62 -15.30 11.84
N LYS A 162 -13.57 -15.17 12.68
CA LYS A 162 -13.59 -15.51 14.10
C LYS A 162 -13.09 -14.35 14.96
N GLU A 163 -13.48 -14.34 16.22
CA GLU A 163 -12.99 -13.35 17.18
C GLU A 163 -11.47 -13.41 17.37
N ASP A 164 -10.90 -14.60 17.30
CA ASP A 164 -9.45 -14.82 17.39
C ASP A 164 -8.69 -14.12 16.26
N ASP A 165 -9.29 -13.99 15.06
CA ASP A 165 -8.72 -13.25 13.95
C ASP A 165 -8.64 -11.75 14.31
N LEU A 166 -9.69 -11.19 14.93
CA LEU A 166 -9.71 -9.79 15.38
C LEU A 166 -8.68 -9.52 16.49
N VAL A 167 -8.39 -10.50 17.33
CA VAL A 167 -7.36 -10.35 18.38
C VAL A 167 -5.99 -10.13 17.76
N GLN A 168 -5.63 -10.90 16.73
CA GLN A 168 -4.34 -10.76 16.05
C GLN A 168 -4.23 -9.44 15.28
N ILE A 169 -5.28 -9.04 14.57
CA ILE A 169 -5.33 -7.74 13.88
C ILE A 169 -5.20 -6.59 14.88
N LYS A 170 -5.84 -6.68 16.04
CA LYS A 170 -5.74 -5.68 17.09
C LYS A 170 -4.34 -5.56 17.68
N GLU A 171 -3.61 -6.67 17.83
CA GLU A 171 -2.20 -6.65 18.25
C GLU A 171 -1.35 -5.91 17.24
N GLU A 172 -1.52 -6.20 15.95
CA GLU A 172 -0.84 -5.51 14.86
C GLU A 172 -1.11 -4.00 14.89
N MET A 173 -2.39 -3.59 15.01
CA MET A 173 -2.77 -2.18 15.12
C MET A 173 -2.18 -1.48 16.34
N MET A 174 -1.95 -2.20 17.46
CA MET A 174 -1.26 -1.66 18.64
C MET A 174 0.25 -1.52 18.40
N GLU A 175 0.86 -2.46 17.74
CA GLU A 175 2.29 -2.46 17.44
C GLU A 175 2.68 -1.29 16.55
N TYR A 176 1.89 -1.05 15.50
CA TYR A 176 2.08 0.08 14.57
C TYR A 176 1.51 1.42 15.09
N GLY A 177 0.89 1.44 16.28
CA GLY A 177 0.46 2.66 16.94
C GLY A 177 -0.86 3.26 16.44
N TYR A 178 -1.65 2.53 15.67
CA TYR A 178 -2.99 2.96 15.24
C TYR A 178 -4.00 2.97 16.39
N ILE A 179 -3.79 2.11 17.37
CA ILE A 179 -4.57 2.11 18.62
C ILE A 179 -3.63 2.13 19.83
N ARG A 180 -4.18 2.57 20.96
CA ARG A 180 -3.40 2.70 22.19
C ARG A 180 -2.87 1.34 22.65
N ARG A 181 -1.57 1.29 22.97
CA ARG A 181 -0.93 0.12 23.57
C ARG A 181 -1.58 -0.24 24.91
N ARG A 182 -1.54 -1.52 25.28
CA ARG A 182 -2.00 -1.97 26.59
C ARG A 182 -1.19 -1.33 27.71
N ALA A 183 -1.83 -1.24 28.89
CA ALA A 183 -1.12 -0.83 30.10
C ALA A 183 0.06 -1.77 30.41
N ALA A 184 1.14 -1.21 30.91
CA ALA A 184 2.30 -1.99 31.34
C ALA A 184 1.87 -3.06 32.33
N GLY A 185 2.33 -4.31 32.15
CA GLY A 185 1.98 -5.45 32.99
C GLY A 185 0.70 -6.22 32.59
N SER A 186 -0.07 -5.76 31.59
CA SER A 186 -1.20 -6.55 31.09
C SER A 186 -0.71 -7.77 30.30
N LYS A 187 -1.31 -8.95 30.55
CA LYS A 187 -0.99 -10.18 29.83
C LYS A 187 -1.34 -10.03 28.34
N LYS A 188 -0.40 -10.43 27.47
CA LYS A 188 -0.70 -10.55 26.03
C LYS A 188 -1.74 -11.65 25.82
N PRO A 189 -2.74 -11.46 24.93
CA PRO A 189 -3.70 -12.51 24.62
C PRO A 189 -2.97 -13.67 23.95
N LYS A 190 -3.48 -14.86 24.15
CA LYS A 190 -3.02 -16.03 23.40
C LYS A 190 -3.58 -15.93 21.99
N ILE A 191 -2.70 -15.92 21.00
CA ILE A 191 -3.08 -15.93 19.59
C ILE A 191 -3.38 -17.37 19.20
N THR A 192 -4.64 -17.63 18.87
CA THR A 192 -5.16 -18.94 18.48
C THR A 192 -5.59 -18.98 17.01
N SER A 193 -5.70 -17.82 16.35
CA SER A 193 -5.96 -17.73 14.93
C SER A 193 -4.89 -18.48 14.12
N ARG A 194 -5.34 -19.21 13.10
CA ARG A 194 -4.49 -19.98 12.19
C ARG A 194 -4.86 -19.60 10.74
N PRO A 195 -3.94 -19.73 9.78
CA PRO A 195 -4.25 -19.60 8.37
C PRO A 195 -5.43 -20.49 7.97
N PHE A 196 -6.14 -20.12 6.91
CA PHE A 196 -7.07 -21.05 6.30
C PHE A 196 -6.30 -22.24 5.72
N HIS A 197 -6.91 -23.40 5.76
CA HIS A 197 -6.36 -24.61 5.19
C HIS A 197 -7.41 -25.23 4.28
N TYR A 198 -7.07 -25.34 3.02
CA TYR A 198 -7.88 -25.97 1.98
C TYR A 198 -7.13 -27.15 1.37
N VAL A 199 -7.85 -27.97 0.67
CA VAL A 199 -7.28 -29.06 -0.15
C VAL A 199 -7.80 -28.83 -1.57
N SER A 200 -6.88 -28.76 -2.55
CA SER A 200 -7.24 -28.61 -3.94
C SER A 200 -8.01 -29.81 -4.46
N SER A 201 -8.66 -29.67 -5.61
CA SER A 201 -9.35 -30.79 -6.28
C SER A 201 -8.42 -31.96 -6.61
N ASP A 202 -7.12 -31.70 -6.72
CA ASP A 202 -6.07 -32.69 -7.00
C ASP A 202 -5.37 -33.20 -5.73
N GLY A 203 -5.85 -32.80 -4.53
CA GLY A 203 -5.37 -33.29 -3.24
C GLY A 203 -4.17 -32.52 -2.65
N PHE A 204 -3.77 -31.37 -3.21
CA PHE A 204 -2.70 -30.53 -2.64
C PHE A 204 -3.20 -29.67 -1.50
N HIS A 205 -2.41 -29.54 -0.46
CA HIS A 205 -2.71 -28.68 0.68
C HIS A 205 -2.41 -27.22 0.37
N ILE A 206 -3.40 -26.35 0.56
CA ILE A 206 -3.32 -24.90 0.31
C ILE A 206 -3.54 -24.17 1.63
N TYR A 207 -2.61 -23.27 1.97
CA TYR A 207 -2.67 -22.46 3.18
C TYR A 207 -2.78 -20.97 2.80
N VAL A 208 -3.74 -20.25 3.42
CA VAL A 208 -4.05 -18.86 3.11
C VAL A 208 -3.95 -18.03 4.36
N GLY A 209 -3.08 -17.02 4.35
CA GLY A 209 -2.91 -16.11 5.47
C GLY A 209 -4.06 -15.12 5.60
N LYS A 210 -4.49 -14.82 6.82
CA LYS A 210 -5.62 -13.93 7.12
C LYS A 210 -5.19 -12.51 7.49
N ASN A 211 -3.91 -12.30 7.76
CA ASN A 211 -3.32 -11.03 8.15
C ASN A 211 -1.81 -11.06 7.89
N ASN A 212 -1.14 -9.92 8.09
CA ASN A 212 0.27 -9.78 7.78
C ASN A 212 1.18 -10.73 8.57
N TYR A 213 0.92 -10.99 9.85
CA TYR A 213 1.69 -11.96 10.63
C TYR A 213 1.61 -13.37 10.08
N GLN A 214 0.41 -13.81 9.68
CA GLN A 214 0.22 -15.12 9.06
C GLN A 214 0.83 -15.19 7.66
N ASN A 215 0.74 -14.10 6.89
CA ASN A 215 1.39 -13.98 5.59
C ASN A 215 2.91 -14.14 5.73
N GLU A 216 3.53 -13.46 6.69
CA GLU A 216 4.97 -13.59 6.98
C GLU A 216 5.32 -15.00 7.48
N GLU A 217 4.54 -15.56 8.41
CA GLU A 217 4.77 -16.91 8.92
C GLU A 217 4.70 -17.95 7.79
N LEU A 218 3.70 -17.88 6.94
CA LEU A 218 3.53 -18.76 5.78
C LEU A 218 4.70 -18.65 4.81
N THR A 219 5.11 -17.44 4.49
CA THR A 219 6.14 -17.18 3.47
C THR A 219 7.55 -17.52 3.96
N PHE A 220 7.90 -17.08 5.17
CA PHE A 220 9.29 -17.13 5.62
C PHE A 220 9.61 -18.28 6.59
N LYS A 221 8.59 -18.93 7.19
CA LYS A 221 8.81 -20.01 8.15
C LYS A 221 8.18 -21.34 7.74
N PHE A 222 7.02 -21.29 7.07
CA PHE A 222 6.26 -22.49 6.73
C PHE A 222 6.56 -23.01 5.32
N ALA A 223 6.69 -22.12 4.34
CA ALA A 223 7.00 -22.48 2.96
C ALA A 223 8.44 -23.04 2.85
N THR A 224 8.61 -24.02 1.97
CA THR A 224 9.92 -24.60 1.62
C THR A 224 10.24 -24.29 0.15
N GLY A 225 11.48 -24.49 -0.27
CA GLY A 225 11.92 -24.11 -1.62
C GLY A 225 11.19 -24.79 -2.78
N ASN A 226 10.45 -25.88 -2.50
CA ASN A 226 9.66 -26.59 -3.51
C ASN A 226 8.17 -26.21 -3.51
N ASP A 227 7.73 -25.38 -2.55
CA ASP A 227 6.34 -24.96 -2.46
C ASP A 227 6.05 -23.78 -3.39
N TRP A 228 4.80 -23.63 -3.77
CA TRP A 228 4.35 -22.51 -4.61
C TRP A 228 3.71 -21.42 -3.78
N TRP A 229 4.13 -20.19 -4.06
CA TRP A 229 3.62 -18.97 -3.42
C TRP A 229 2.83 -18.14 -4.42
N PHE A 230 1.63 -17.71 -4.01
CA PHE A 230 0.74 -16.86 -4.79
C PHE A 230 0.37 -15.63 -4.00
N HIS A 231 0.27 -14.50 -4.70
CA HIS A 231 -0.22 -13.25 -4.17
C HIS A 231 -0.68 -12.35 -5.32
N ALA A 232 -1.74 -11.57 -5.09
CA ALA A 232 -2.25 -10.61 -6.06
C ALA A 232 -1.26 -9.45 -6.23
N LYS A 233 -0.88 -9.13 -7.48
CA LYS A 233 0.13 -8.11 -7.75
C LYS A 233 -0.44 -6.70 -7.57
N GLY A 234 0.22 -5.89 -6.74
CA GLY A 234 -0.07 -4.46 -6.59
C GLY A 234 -1.32 -4.12 -5.79
N ILE A 235 -1.91 -5.09 -5.11
CA ILE A 235 -3.02 -4.90 -4.17
C ILE A 235 -2.74 -5.67 -2.88
N PRO A 236 -3.21 -5.19 -1.71
CA PRO A 236 -3.16 -5.95 -0.47
C PRO A 236 -3.99 -7.22 -0.58
N GLY A 237 -3.46 -8.33 -0.06
CA GLY A 237 -4.14 -9.62 -0.14
C GLY A 237 -3.49 -10.69 0.73
N SER A 238 -4.02 -11.89 0.63
CA SER A 238 -3.49 -13.05 1.33
C SER A 238 -2.28 -13.63 0.62
N HIS A 239 -1.29 -14.10 1.40
CA HIS A 239 -0.28 -15.00 0.88
C HIS A 239 -0.85 -16.42 0.88
N VAL A 240 -0.76 -17.07 -0.25
CA VAL A 240 -1.24 -18.42 -0.45
C VAL A 240 -0.05 -19.34 -0.71
N ILE A 241 0.08 -20.40 0.08
CA ILE A 241 1.13 -21.41 -0.06
C ILE A 241 0.50 -22.73 -0.43
N VAL A 242 0.93 -23.30 -1.55
CA VAL A 242 0.59 -24.67 -1.97
C VAL A 242 1.76 -25.58 -1.65
N LYS A 243 1.52 -26.61 -0.83
CA LYS A 243 2.52 -27.63 -0.49
C LYS A 243 2.62 -28.62 -1.64
N SER A 244 3.71 -28.55 -2.40
CA SER A 244 3.92 -29.45 -3.55
C SER A 244 4.40 -30.84 -3.14
N GLU A 245 5.07 -30.96 -1.99
CA GLU A 245 5.71 -32.21 -1.54
C GLU A 245 6.66 -32.82 -2.60
N GLY A 246 7.24 -31.96 -3.45
CA GLY A 246 8.12 -32.38 -4.53
C GLY A 246 7.40 -32.92 -5.78
N LYS A 247 6.08 -32.79 -5.85
CA LYS A 247 5.27 -33.14 -7.01
C LYS A 247 5.04 -31.92 -7.90
N GLU A 248 4.83 -32.14 -9.19
CA GLU A 248 4.40 -31.12 -10.13
C GLU A 248 2.92 -30.76 -9.87
N LEU A 249 2.61 -29.46 -9.84
CA LEU A 249 1.24 -28.99 -9.65
C LEU A 249 0.48 -29.01 -10.99
N PRO A 250 -0.74 -29.59 -11.03
CA PRO A 250 -1.63 -29.48 -12.17
C PRO A 250 -2.13 -28.03 -12.36
N ASP A 251 -2.44 -27.67 -13.62
CA ASP A 251 -2.96 -26.32 -13.98
C ASP A 251 -4.18 -25.92 -13.14
N ARG A 252 -5.08 -26.86 -12.87
CA ARG A 252 -6.24 -26.63 -12.02
C ARG A 252 -5.87 -26.18 -10.61
N CYS A 253 -4.82 -26.75 -10.02
CA CYS A 253 -4.36 -26.34 -8.69
C CYS A 253 -3.82 -24.90 -8.70
N PHE A 254 -3.16 -24.47 -9.81
CA PHE A 254 -2.75 -23.08 -9.99
C PHE A 254 -3.96 -22.13 -10.05
N GLU A 255 -5.01 -22.49 -10.78
CA GLU A 255 -6.26 -21.72 -10.87
C GLU A 255 -6.94 -21.59 -9.51
N GLU A 256 -7.08 -22.69 -8.77
CA GLU A 256 -7.67 -22.71 -7.42
C GLU A 256 -6.87 -21.88 -6.43
N ALA A 257 -5.55 -21.99 -6.43
CA ALA A 257 -4.67 -21.18 -5.57
C ALA A 257 -4.67 -19.70 -5.96
N GLY A 258 -4.69 -19.39 -7.26
CA GLY A 258 -4.81 -18.04 -7.77
C GLY A 258 -6.11 -17.36 -7.36
N ALA A 259 -7.23 -18.09 -7.44
CA ALA A 259 -8.54 -17.61 -7.00
C ALA A 259 -8.62 -17.33 -5.49
N LEU A 260 -7.84 -18.07 -4.67
CA LEU A 260 -7.74 -17.83 -3.22
C LEU A 260 -6.82 -16.65 -2.89
N ALA A 261 -5.96 -16.22 -3.81
CA ALA A 261 -5.04 -15.10 -3.63
C ALA A 261 -5.63 -13.75 -4.10
N ALA A 262 -6.67 -13.79 -4.95
CA ALA A 262 -7.35 -12.63 -5.53
C ALA A 262 -8.50 -12.17 -4.64
#